data_936ec30a9f2f35aa01724e138fc0c9d5
#
_entry.id   936ec30a9f2f35aa01724e138fc0c9d5
#
_cell.length_a   1.000
_cell.length_b   1.000
_cell.length_c   1.000
_cell.angle_alpha   90.00
_cell.angle_beta   90.00
_cell.angle_gamma   90.00
#
_symmetry.space_group_name_H-M   'P 1'
#
loop_
_entity.id
_entity.type
_entity.pdbx_description
1 polymer ?
#
loop_
_entity_poly.entity_id
_entity_poly.type
_entity_poly.pdbx_seq_one_letter_code
_entity_poly.pdbx_strand_id
1 'polypeptide(L)'
;MQRLEVFQSMWAMERRRPDGLEWSLEQKLEMITAAGYDGVDVVASDAIAGRIGPLLQRTGLAATVTAFPKSIADLEPAIGLAGDLGARHLNIIGQAYPFTVEAGAAYVRGWLRLCETAELPVTIETHRDSITTDLLYTLQLMDAVPEMRLSADLSHFVVAREFGWPISDEVRGQITLVLQRADAFQGRVASREQVQLPIAFPQHKDWFELFLGWWEEGFRLWRTRASAAATLNFLCELGPKEYAITGADGFELSDRWQDALAIKAQIAEIWAGLEAEAQGD
;
A
#
# COMPACT_ATOMS: atom_id res chain seq x y z
N MET A 1 -2.77 -17.06 15.90
CA MET A 1 -1.76 -15.98 16.08
C MET A 1 -1.91 -15.01 14.92
N GLN A 2 -1.86 -13.70 15.16
CA GLN A 2 -1.85 -12.68 14.12
C GLN A 2 -0.66 -12.90 13.18
N ARG A 3 -0.79 -12.53 11.91
CA ARG A 3 0.26 -12.72 10.88
C ARG A 3 0.48 -11.43 10.11
N LEU A 4 1.68 -11.29 9.59
CA LEU A 4 2.02 -10.31 8.57
C LEU A 4 2.19 -11.07 7.24
N GLU A 5 1.55 -10.60 6.18
CA GLU A 5 1.80 -11.04 4.81
C GLU A 5 2.38 -9.85 4.02
N VAL A 6 3.49 -10.08 3.32
CA VAL A 6 4.19 -9.05 2.55
C VAL A 6 4.04 -9.31 1.07
N PHE A 7 3.48 -8.35 0.36
CA PHE A 7 3.17 -8.42 -1.07
C PHE A 7 4.12 -7.55 -1.89
N GLN A 8 4.34 -7.94 -3.14
CA GLN A 8 5.05 -7.14 -4.13
C GLN A 8 4.09 -6.61 -5.17
N SER A 9 4.12 -5.31 -5.45
CA SER A 9 3.35 -4.72 -6.53
C SER A 9 3.84 -5.20 -7.90
N MET A 10 2.93 -5.72 -8.74
CA MET A 10 3.27 -6.11 -10.12
C MET A 10 3.63 -4.89 -10.98
N TRP A 11 3.02 -3.73 -10.72
CA TRP A 11 3.41 -2.46 -11.33
C TRP A 11 4.86 -2.09 -11.02
N ALA A 12 5.32 -2.32 -9.79
CA ALA A 12 6.71 -2.09 -9.40
C ALA A 12 7.72 -3.00 -10.14
N MET A 13 7.27 -4.09 -10.75
CA MET A 13 8.10 -5.00 -11.54
C MET A 13 8.23 -4.58 -13.02
N GLU A 14 7.61 -3.48 -13.43
CA GLU A 14 7.69 -2.98 -14.79
C GLU A 14 8.94 -2.12 -15.02
N ARG A 15 9.39 -2.06 -16.28
CA ARG A 15 10.45 -1.17 -16.77
C ARG A 15 11.71 -1.16 -15.91
N ARG A 16 12.12 -2.35 -15.42
CA ARG A 16 13.30 -2.50 -14.57
C ARG A 16 14.59 -2.81 -15.35
N ARG A 17 14.49 -3.19 -16.62
CA ARG A 17 15.64 -3.58 -17.44
C ARG A 17 16.21 -2.36 -18.17
N PRO A 18 17.57 -2.14 -18.08
CA PRO A 18 18.23 -1.03 -18.79
C PRO A 18 18.15 -1.13 -20.30
N ASP A 19 17.98 -2.36 -20.83
CA ASP A 19 17.85 -2.61 -22.28
C ASP A 19 16.45 -2.30 -22.84
N GLY A 20 15.53 -1.83 -21.98
CA GLY A 20 14.15 -1.49 -22.36
C GLY A 20 13.24 -2.69 -22.62
N LEU A 21 13.75 -3.93 -22.44
CA LEU A 21 12.91 -5.13 -22.54
C LEU A 21 12.18 -5.36 -21.20
N GLU A 22 11.03 -6.03 -21.26
CA GLU A 22 10.32 -6.49 -20.08
C GLU A 22 10.64 -7.96 -19.79
N TRP A 23 10.67 -8.32 -18.50
CA TRP A 23 10.59 -9.71 -18.09
C TRP A 23 9.20 -10.27 -18.38
N SER A 24 9.14 -11.56 -18.71
CA SER A 24 7.84 -12.22 -18.81
C SER A 24 7.13 -12.23 -17.45
N LEU A 25 5.82 -12.42 -17.47
CA LEU A 25 5.04 -12.51 -16.24
C LEU A 25 5.55 -13.65 -15.34
N GLU A 26 5.90 -14.79 -15.95
CA GLU A 26 6.49 -15.94 -15.26
C GLU A 26 7.80 -15.59 -14.57
N GLN A 27 8.72 -14.91 -15.27
CA GLN A 27 10.00 -14.47 -14.69
C GLN A 27 9.80 -13.52 -13.51
N LYS A 28 8.86 -12.57 -13.63
CA LYS A 28 8.53 -11.65 -12.52
C LYS A 28 8.04 -12.43 -11.29
N LEU A 29 7.14 -13.39 -11.48
CA LEU A 29 6.60 -14.20 -10.39
C LEU A 29 7.64 -15.14 -9.78
N GLU A 30 8.53 -15.73 -10.60
CA GLU A 30 9.67 -16.53 -10.11
C GLU A 30 10.60 -15.71 -9.21
N MET A 31 10.91 -14.47 -9.61
CA MET A 31 11.73 -13.55 -8.79
C MET A 31 11.06 -13.23 -7.47
N ILE A 32 9.75 -12.94 -7.47
CA ILE A 32 8.97 -12.61 -6.28
C ILE A 32 8.90 -13.81 -5.33
N THR A 33 8.64 -15.00 -5.88
CA THR A 33 8.61 -16.26 -5.11
C THR A 33 9.99 -16.57 -4.49
N ALA A 34 11.06 -16.46 -5.27
CA ALA A 34 12.42 -16.69 -4.79
C ALA A 34 12.84 -15.70 -3.69
N ALA A 35 12.31 -14.48 -3.72
CA ALA A 35 12.52 -13.47 -2.69
C ALA A 35 11.67 -13.69 -1.42
N GLY A 36 10.79 -14.71 -1.40
CA GLY A 36 9.98 -15.06 -0.25
C GLY A 36 8.89 -14.04 0.09
N TYR A 37 8.28 -13.43 -0.92
CA TYR A 37 7.03 -12.68 -0.73
C TYR A 37 5.86 -13.65 -0.58
N ASP A 38 4.85 -13.25 0.19
CA ASP A 38 3.63 -14.05 0.40
C ASP A 38 2.67 -13.94 -0.80
N GLY A 39 2.78 -12.85 -1.56
CA GLY A 39 1.89 -12.63 -2.70
C GLY A 39 2.27 -11.42 -3.54
N VAL A 40 1.36 -11.09 -4.44
CA VAL A 40 1.47 -9.95 -5.36
C VAL A 40 0.23 -9.07 -5.29
N ASP A 41 0.41 -7.78 -5.56
CA ASP A 41 -0.69 -6.88 -5.84
C ASP A 41 -0.87 -6.69 -7.35
N VAL A 42 -2.12 -6.77 -7.80
CA VAL A 42 -2.51 -6.65 -9.20
C VAL A 42 -3.45 -5.47 -9.37
N VAL A 43 -3.08 -4.53 -10.22
CA VAL A 43 -3.99 -3.44 -10.59
C VAL A 43 -5.10 -4.00 -11.50
N ALA A 44 -6.37 -3.77 -11.13
CA ALA A 44 -7.51 -4.38 -11.79
C ALA A 44 -7.63 -4.02 -13.30
N SER A 45 -7.12 -2.86 -13.69
CA SER A 45 -7.10 -2.40 -15.09
C SER A 45 -5.91 -2.90 -15.91
N ASP A 46 -4.94 -3.56 -15.28
CA ASP A 46 -3.73 -4.03 -15.97
C ASP A 46 -4.02 -5.18 -16.93
N ALA A 47 -3.29 -5.19 -18.05
CA ALA A 47 -3.42 -6.24 -19.07
C ALA A 47 -3.05 -7.64 -18.56
N ILE A 48 -2.33 -7.74 -17.43
CA ILE A 48 -1.97 -9.02 -16.80
C ILE A 48 -3.11 -9.60 -15.95
N ALA A 49 -4.06 -8.77 -15.51
CA ALA A 49 -5.10 -9.17 -14.55
C ALA A 49 -5.86 -10.44 -14.98
N GLY A 50 -6.29 -10.53 -16.24
CA GLY A 50 -6.97 -11.70 -16.78
C GLY A 50 -6.07 -12.91 -17.05
N ARG A 51 -4.75 -12.80 -16.89
CA ARG A 51 -3.76 -13.85 -17.23
C ARG A 51 -3.00 -14.40 -16.04
N ILE A 52 -2.98 -13.67 -14.92
CA ILE A 52 -2.12 -13.97 -13.78
C ILE A 52 -2.62 -15.16 -12.95
N GLY A 53 -3.94 -15.38 -12.87
CA GLY A 53 -4.56 -16.38 -12.00
C GLY A 53 -3.93 -17.78 -12.08
N PRO A 54 -3.81 -18.41 -13.28
CA PRO A 54 -3.18 -19.72 -13.43
C PRO A 54 -1.71 -19.76 -12.97
N LEU A 55 -1.00 -18.62 -13.06
CA LEU A 55 0.39 -18.51 -12.62
C LEU A 55 0.49 -18.43 -11.09
N LEU A 56 -0.42 -17.69 -10.46
CA LEU A 56 -0.49 -17.62 -8.99
C LEU A 56 -0.79 -19.00 -8.39
N GLN A 57 -1.69 -19.75 -8.99
CA GLN A 57 -1.96 -21.13 -8.54
C GLN A 57 -0.71 -22.04 -8.61
N ARG A 58 0.15 -21.86 -9.62
CA ARG A 58 1.38 -22.65 -9.77
C ARG A 58 2.48 -22.22 -8.81
N THR A 59 2.58 -20.94 -8.52
CA THR A 59 3.62 -20.39 -7.61
C THR A 59 3.23 -20.46 -6.14
N GLY A 60 1.93 -20.58 -5.85
CA GLY A 60 1.39 -20.52 -4.49
C GLY A 60 1.34 -19.10 -3.90
N LEU A 61 1.63 -18.08 -4.71
CA LEU A 61 1.53 -16.68 -4.29
C LEU A 61 0.06 -16.28 -4.11
N ALA A 62 -0.24 -15.60 -3.01
CA ALA A 62 -1.52 -14.95 -2.80
C ALA A 62 -1.67 -13.70 -3.70
N ALA A 63 -2.90 -13.19 -3.81
CA ALA A 63 -3.19 -11.95 -4.51
C ALA A 63 -3.82 -10.91 -3.58
N THR A 64 -3.52 -9.64 -3.84
CA THR A 64 -4.35 -8.49 -3.52
C THR A 64 -4.70 -7.78 -4.83
N VAL A 65 -5.77 -6.98 -4.82
CA VAL A 65 -6.18 -6.23 -6.00
C VAL A 65 -6.29 -4.77 -5.66
N THR A 66 -5.70 -3.92 -6.49
CA THR A 66 -5.85 -2.45 -6.41
C THR A 66 -6.75 -1.94 -7.53
N ALA A 67 -7.70 -1.06 -7.19
CA ALA A 67 -8.67 -0.49 -8.12
C ALA A 67 -8.73 1.04 -8.06
N PHE A 68 -9.03 1.67 -9.19
CA PHE A 68 -9.13 3.12 -9.36
C PHE A 68 -10.54 3.55 -9.79
N PRO A 69 -11.60 3.32 -8.98
CA PRO A 69 -12.96 3.67 -9.37
C PRO A 69 -13.19 5.18 -9.35
N LYS A 70 -13.89 5.71 -10.37
CA LYS A 70 -14.36 7.09 -10.46
C LYS A 70 -15.81 7.25 -10.02
N SER A 71 -16.54 6.15 -10.01
CA SER A 71 -17.91 6.03 -9.49
C SER A 71 -18.04 4.79 -8.61
N ILE A 72 -19.19 4.61 -7.98
CA ILE A 72 -19.44 3.42 -7.17
C ILE A 72 -19.47 2.18 -8.08
N ALA A 73 -20.13 2.26 -9.23
CA ALA A 73 -20.27 1.13 -10.15
C ALA A 73 -18.95 0.70 -10.81
N ASP A 74 -17.98 1.61 -10.96
CA ASP A 74 -16.68 1.28 -11.56
C ASP A 74 -15.88 0.26 -10.74
N LEU A 75 -16.31 -0.03 -9.50
CA LEU A 75 -15.65 -1.00 -8.65
C LEU A 75 -16.03 -2.46 -8.97
N GLU A 76 -17.19 -2.69 -9.59
CA GLU A 76 -17.71 -4.03 -9.84
C GLU A 76 -16.74 -4.97 -10.61
N PRO A 77 -16.04 -4.52 -11.68
CA PRO A 77 -15.07 -5.36 -12.37
C PRO A 77 -13.89 -5.79 -11.48
N ALA A 78 -13.45 -4.90 -10.58
CA ALA A 78 -12.36 -5.21 -9.65
C ALA A 78 -12.79 -6.20 -8.57
N ILE A 79 -14.04 -6.13 -8.10
CA ILE A 79 -14.61 -7.12 -7.19
C ILE A 79 -14.68 -8.50 -7.88
N GLY A 80 -15.11 -8.55 -9.15
CA GLY A 80 -15.11 -9.77 -9.93
C GLY A 80 -13.72 -10.38 -10.05
N LEU A 81 -12.72 -9.58 -10.42
CA LEU A 81 -11.33 -10.02 -10.51
C LEU A 81 -10.80 -10.52 -9.16
N ALA A 82 -11.09 -9.79 -8.07
CA ALA A 82 -10.65 -10.20 -6.74
C ALA A 82 -11.24 -11.56 -6.33
N GLY A 83 -12.52 -11.81 -6.68
CA GLY A 83 -13.16 -13.12 -6.51
C GLY A 83 -12.48 -14.21 -7.35
N ASP A 84 -12.21 -13.95 -8.62
CA ASP A 84 -11.56 -14.92 -9.53
C ASP A 84 -10.14 -15.28 -9.07
N LEU A 85 -9.41 -14.34 -8.48
CA LEU A 85 -8.06 -14.54 -7.95
C LEU A 85 -8.04 -15.11 -6.52
N GLY A 86 -9.17 -15.16 -5.82
CA GLY A 86 -9.22 -15.45 -4.40
C GLY A 86 -8.41 -14.44 -3.58
N ALA A 87 -8.52 -13.17 -3.93
CA ALA A 87 -7.70 -12.10 -3.36
C ALA A 87 -7.89 -11.98 -1.84
N ARG A 88 -6.79 -11.67 -1.13
CA ARG A 88 -6.79 -11.43 0.32
C ARG A 88 -7.60 -10.20 0.70
N HIS A 89 -7.48 -9.13 -0.10
CA HIS A 89 -8.29 -7.93 0.03
C HIS A 89 -8.29 -7.10 -1.26
N LEU A 90 -9.20 -6.14 -1.33
CA LEU A 90 -9.29 -5.14 -2.37
C LEU A 90 -8.86 -3.78 -1.81
N ASN A 91 -7.89 -3.15 -2.43
CA ASN A 91 -7.44 -1.80 -2.13
C ASN A 91 -8.08 -0.80 -3.11
N ILE A 92 -8.70 0.27 -2.60
CA ILE A 92 -9.41 1.26 -3.41
C ILE A 92 -8.68 2.59 -3.39
N ILE A 93 -8.16 3.02 -4.52
CA ILE A 93 -7.71 4.39 -4.78
C ILE A 93 -8.87 5.11 -5.46
N GLY A 94 -9.76 5.69 -4.66
CA GLY A 94 -11.02 6.26 -5.14
C GLY A 94 -10.81 7.56 -5.92
N GLN A 95 -10.83 7.53 -7.25
CA GLN A 95 -10.67 8.69 -8.12
C GLN A 95 -11.97 9.50 -8.27
N ALA A 96 -12.61 9.79 -7.12
CA ALA A 96 -13.76 10.66 -6.99
C ALA A 96 -13.35 11.92 -6.21
N TYR A 97 -13.89 13.07 -6.59
CA TYR A 97 -13.45 14.37 -6.06
C TYR A 97 -14.64 15.17 -5.52
N PRO A 98 -15.28 14.69 -4.45
CA PRO A 98 -16.42 15.37 -3.82
C PRO A 98 -15.99 16.67 -3.14
N PHE A 99 -16.80 17.71 -3.24
CA PHE A 99 -16.53 19.00 -2.60
C PHE A 99 -16.86 19.02 -1.10
N THR A 100 -17.66 18.07 -0.62
CA THR A 100 -18.07 18.01 0.80
C THR A 100 -17.80 16.64 1.39
N VAL A 101 -17.63 16.59 2.70
CA VAL A 101 -17.43 15.34 3.44
C VAL A 101 -18.64 14.40 3.30
N GLU A 102 -19.86 14.93 3.28
CA GLU A 102 -21.09 14.15 3.11
C GLU A 102 -21.12 13.45 1.75
N ALA A 103 -20.73 14.17 0.68
CA ALA A 103 -20.63 13.58 -0.65
C ALA A 103 -19.52 12.52 -0.70
N GLY A 104 -18.38 12.77 -0.06
CA GLY A 104 -17.31 11.78 0.07
C GLY A 104 -17.72 10.53 0.81
N ALA A 105 -18.41 10.71 1.94
CA ALA A 105 -18.96 9.61 2.73
C ALA A 105 -19.94 8.74 1.93
N ALA A 106 -20.71 9.35 1.03
CA ALA A 106 -21.63 8.59 0.16
C ALA A 106 -20.87 7.67 -0.82
N TYR A 107 -19.75 8.15 -1.40
CA TYR A 107 -18.87 7.32 -2.24
C TYR A 107 -18.27 6.16 -1.44
N VAL A 108 -17.61 6.46 -0.33
CA VAL A 108 -16.96 5.44 0.50
C VAL A 108 -17.96 4.39 0.95
N ARG A 109 -19.10 4.78 1.51
CA ARG A 109 -20.15 3.81 1.90
C ARG A 109 -20.71 3.03 0.73
N GLY A 110 -20.75 3.61 -0.47
CA GLY A 110 -21.16 2.91 -1.69
C GLY A 110 -20.20 1.78 -2.02
N TRP A 111 -18.90 2.06 -2.03
CA TRP A 111 -17.86 1.04 -2.27
C TRP A 111 -17.84 -0.04 -1.18
N LEU A 112 -17.91 0.36 0.10
CA LEU A 112 -17.93 -0.59 1.21
C LEU A 112 -19.12 -1.57 1.11
N ARG A 113 -20.33 -1.08 0.77
CA ARG A 113 -21.52 -1.95 0.59
C ARG A 113 -21.34 -2.95 -0.55
N LEU A 114 -20.73 -2.55 -1.68
CA LEU A 114 -20.46 -3.48 -2.76
C LEU A 114 -19.51 -4.60 -2.32
N CYS A 115 -18.43 -4.25 -1.60
CA CYS A 115 -17.47 -5.22 -1.10
C CYS A 115 -18.06 -6.12 0.00
N GLU A 116 -18.90 -5.58 0.89
CA GLU A 116 -19.60 -6.36 1.92
C GLU A 116 -20.50 -7.43 1.29
N THR A 117 -21.21 -7.10 0.21
CA THR A 117 -22.04 -8.05 -0.53
C THR A 117 -21.21 -9.18 -1.14
N ALA A 118 -19.96 -8.92 -1.50
CA ALA A 118 -19.01 -9.89 -2.05
C ALA A 118 -18.17 -10.60 -0.98
N GLU A 119 -18.40 -10.30 0.32
CA GLU A 119 -17.60 -10.83 1.46
C GLU A 119 -16.09 -10.58 1.29
N LEU A 120 -15.71 -9.49 0.61
CA LEU A 120 -14.33 -9.15 0.28
C LEU A 120 -13.79 -8.09 1.25
N PRO A 121 -12.71 -8.37 2.01
CA PRO A 121 -12.03 -7.36 2.79
C PRO A 121 -11.57 -6.19 1.92
N VAL A 122 -11.78 -4.96 2.39
CA VAL A 122 -11.53 -3.75 1.62
C VAL A 122 -10.85 -2.67 2.46
N THR A 123 -9.93 -1.95 1.84
CA THR A 123 -9.33 -0.72 2.37
C THR A 123 -9.44 0.42 1.36
N ILE A 124 -9.52 1.65 1.87
CA ILE A 124 -9.38 2.87 1.06
C ILE A 124 -7.95 3.36 1.22
N GLU A 125 -7.23 3.53 0.12
CA GLU A 125 -5.85 3.97 0.19
C GLU A 125 -5.75 5.48 0.44
N THR A 126 -4.79 5.88 1.27
CA THR A 126 -4.36 7.27 1.37
C THR A 126 -3.48 7.59 0.16
N HIS A 127 -4.05 8.25 -0.84
CA HIS A 127 -3.38 8.47 -2.13
C HIS A 127 -3.66 9.87 -2.68
N ARG A 128 -2.62 10.51 -3.24
CA ARG A 128 -2.81 11.75 -4.02
C ARG A 128 -3.70 11.49 -5.23
N ASP A 129 -4.35 12.51 -5.75
CA ASP A 129 -5.29 12.40 -6.88
C ASP A 129 -6.42 11.37 -6.62
N SER A 130 -6.94 11.38 -5.40
CA SER A 130 -8.02 10.50 -4.94
C SER A 130 -8.90 11.20 -3.90
N ILE A 131 -9.94 10.51 -3.45
CA ILE A 131 -10.83 10.99 -2.38
C ILE A 131 -10.10 11.23 -1.06
N THR A 132 -8.92 10.64 -0.86
CA THR A 132 -8.06 10.78 0.33
C THR A 132 -6.84 11.66 0.07
N THR A 133 -6.88 12.53 -0.93
CA THR A 133 -5.71 13.33 -1.36
C THR A 133 -5.19 14.30 -0.29
N ASP A 134 -6.07 14.82 0.57
CA ASP A 134 -5.72 15.74 1.66
C ASP A 134 -5.90 15.07 3.03
N LEU A 135 -4.87 15.21 3.89
CA LEU A 135 -4.85 14.61 5.22
C LEU A 135 -6.03 15.09 6.09
N LEU A 136 -6.31 16.39 6.13
CA LEU A 136 -7.37 16.93 7.01
C LEU A 136 -8.75 16.53 6.51
N TYR A 137 -8.96 16.54 5.20
CA TYR A 137 -10.19 16.02 4.61
C TYR A 137 -10.35 14.53 4.89
N THR A 138 -9.27 13.75 4.80
CA THR A 138 -9.30 12.31 5.11
C THR A 138 -9.70 12.07 6.56
N LEU A 139 -9.18 12.84 7.53
CA LEU A 139 -9.57 12.72 8.93
C LEU A 139 -11.06 13.02 9.12
N GLN A 140 -11.60 14.06 8.48
CA GLN A 140 -13.04 14.37 8.53
C GLN A 140 -13.86 13.24 7.89
N LEU A 141 -13.39 12.65 6.80
CA LEU A 141 -14.04 11.54 6.12
C LEU A 141 -14.06 10.28 7.02
N MET A 142 -12.96 10.01 7.72
CA MET A 142 -12.87 8.92 8.72
C MET A 142 -13.88 9.12 9.88
N ASP A 143 -14.06 10.35 10.34
CA ASP A 143 -15.06 10.67 11.37
C ASP A 143 -16.50 10.47 10.84
N ALA A 144 -16.74 10.88 9.59
CA ALA A 144 -18.05 10.71 8.94
C ALA A 144 -18.34 9.24 8.58
N VAL A 145 -17.32 8.40 8.37
CA VAL A 145 -17.43 6.98 8.00
C VAL A 145 -16.62 6.13 8.99
N PRO A 146 -17.13 5.86 10.20
CA PRO A 146 -16.39 5.11 11.22
C PRO A 146 -15.98 3.69 10.83
N GLU A 147 -16.69 3.08 9.90
CA GLU A 147 -16.41 1.77 9.32
C GLU A 147 -15.27 1.76 8.30
N MET A 148 -14.85 2.92 7.79
CA MET A 148 -13.77 3.05 6.80
C MET A 148 -12.43 2.56 7.38
N ARG A 149 -11.78 1.65 6.67
CA ARG A 149 -10.42 1.17 6.94
C ARG A 149 -9.49 1.63 5.84
N LEU A 150 -8.24 1.87 6.23
CA LEU A 150 -7.26 2.46 5.33
C LEU A 150 -6.16 1.46 4.93
N SER A 151 -5.70 1.58 3.68
CA SER A 151 -4.35 1.18 3.28
C SER A 151 -3.47 2.44 3.38
N ALA A 152 -2.58 2.44 4.37
CA ALA A 152 -1.81 3.63 4.70
C ALA A 152 -0.57 3.75 3.79
N ASP A 153 -0.69 4.49 2.68
CA ASP A 153 0.44 5.07 1.96
C ASP A 153 0.68 6.50 2.49
N LEU A 154 1.55 6.61 3.48
CA LEU A 154 1.84 7.90 4.10
C LEU A 154 2.70 8.80 3.22
N SER A 155 3.36 8.25 2.19
CA SER A 155 4.20 9.00 1.26
C SER A 155 3.45 10.13 0.57
N HIS A 156 2.18 9.90 0.26
CA HIS A 156 1.32 10.88 -0.39
C HIS A 156 0.99 12.06 0.53
N PHE A 157 0.76 11.85 1.80
CA PHE A 157 0.53 12.95 2.75
C PHE A 157 1.80 13.75 3.01
N VAL A 158 2.95 13.06 3.13
CA VAL A 158 4.25 13.72 3.34
C VAL A 158 4.51 14.74 2.25
N VAL A 159 4.33 14.37 0.98
CA VAL A 159 4.59 15.26 -0.16
C VAL A 159 3.47 16.27 -0.38
N ALA A 160 2.20 15.87 -0.24
CA ALA A 160 1.06 16.76 -0.50
C ALA A 160 0.97 17.91 0.51
N ARG A 161 1.39 17.68 1.74
CA ARG A 161 1.38 18.66 2.83
C ARG A 161 2.77 19.25 3.14
N GLU A 162 3.78 18.89 2.35
CA GLU A 162 5.15 19.35 2.52
C GLU A 162 5.61 19.30 3.98
N PHE A 163 5.50 18.13 4.61
CA PHE A 163 5.80 17.98 6.05
C PHE A 163 7.13 18.59 6.41
N GLY A 164 7.13 19.50 7.42
CA GLY A 164 8.35 20.12 7.93
C GLY A 164 9.27 19.11 8.61
N TRP A 165 10.56 19.43 8.66
CA TRP A 165 11.52 18.63 9.42
C TRP A 165 12.13 19.46 10.55
N PRO A 166 12.14 18.99 11.81
CA PRO A 166 11.50 17.75 12.29
C PRO A 166 9.97 17.80 12.22
N ILE A 167 9.35 16.63 12.18
CA ILE A 167 7.88 16.51 12.15
C ILE A 167 7.29 17.10 13.43
N SER A 168 6.30 18.00 13.31
CA SER A 168 5.62 18.60 14.46
C SER A 168 4.74 17.61 15.21
N ASP A 169 4.47 17.87 16.50
CA ASP A 169 3.58 17.03 17.31
C ASP A 169 2.15 17.01 16.76
N GLU A 170 1.68 18.11 16.17
CA GLU A 170 0.37 18.18 15.51
C GLU A 170 0.30 17.17 14.35
N VAL A 171 1.29 17.18 13.44
CA VAL A 171 1.35 16.24 12.31
C VAL A 171 1.51 14.80 12.81
N ARG A 172 2.32 14.56 13.84
CA ARG A 172 2.42 13.23 14.46
C ARG A 172 1.07 12.73 14.94
N GLY A 173 0.32 13.55 15.68
CA GLY A 173 -1.02 13.20 16.15
C GLY A 173 -1.99 12.91 15.00
N GLN A 174 -1.96 13.68 13.92
CA GLN A 174 -2.78 13.45 12.73
C GLN A 174 -2.42 12.13 12.04
N ILE A 175 -1.15 11.79 11.90
CA ILE A 175 -0.70 10.50 11.35
C ILE A 175 -1.12 9.34 12.27
N THR A 176 -0.98 9.47 13.59
CA THR A 176 -1.46 8.45 14.54
C THR A 176 -2.95 8.14 14.35
N LEU A 177 -3.80 9.16 14.10
CA LEU A 177 -5.22 8.94 13.80
C LEU A 177 -5.42 8.11 12.52
N VAL A 178 -4.64 8.35 11.47
CA VAL A 178 -4.64 7.54 10.24
C VAL A 178 -4.23 6.09 10.55
N LEU A 179 -3.13 5.91 11.31
CA LEU A 179 -2.60 4.60 11.67
C LEU A 179 -3.60 3.78 12.52
N GLN A 180 -4.38 4.43 13.36
CA GLN A 180 -5.47 3.78 14.14
C GLN A 180 -6.55 3.15 13.25
N ARG A 181 -6.66 3.57 12.00
CA ARG A 181 -7.63 3.05 11.01
C ARG A 181 -7.00 2.20 9.91
N ALA A 182 -5.66 2.04 9.91
CA ALA A 182 -4.95 1.28 8.88
C ALA A 182 -5.11 -0.22 9.10
N ASP A 183 -5.64 -0.94 8.12
CA ASP A 183 -5.72 -2.40 8.04
C ASP A 183 -4.80 -2.99 6.96
N ALA A 184 -4.13 -2.12 6.19
CA ALA A 184 -3.06 -2.44 5.26
C ALA A 184 -2.05 -1.27 5.21
N PHE A 185 -0.84 -1.52 4.73
CA PHE A 185 0.23 -0.54 4.63
C PHE A 185 0.93 -0.63 3.29
N GLN A 186 1.41 0.54 2.81
CA GLN A 186 2.22 0.66 1.60
C GLN A 186 3.68 0.95 1.97
N GLY A 187 4.59 0.18 1.37
CA GLY A 187 6.03 0.27 1.58
C GLY A 187 6.69 1.26 0.63
N ARG A 188 6.36 2.54 0.75
CA ARG A 188 6.96 3.64 0.01
C ARG A 188 7.44 4.70 0.97
N VAL A 189 8.66 5.21 0.76
CA VAL A 189 9.27 6.27 1.56
C VAL A 189 9.30 7.55 0.74
N ALA A 190 8.91 8.67 1.33
CA ALA A 190 8.89 9.99 0.71
C ALA A 190 9.67 11.02 1.52
N SER A 191 10.05 12.13 0.89
CA SER A 191 10.32 13.41 1.53
C SER A 191 9.20 14.40 1.23
N ARG A 192 9.31 15.59 1.81
CA ARG A 192 8.37 16.68 1.53
C ARG A 192 8.36 17.13 0.06
N GLU A 193 9.44 16.85 -0.69
CA GLU A 193 9.60 17.25 -2.09
C GLU A 193 9.38 16.09 -3.06
N GLN A 194 9.54 14.84 -2.61
CA GLN A 194 9.55 13.66 -3.49
C GLN A 194 8.73 12.53 -2.90
N VAL A 195 7.80 12.01 -3.70
CA VAL A 195 6.86 10.94 -3.28
C VAL A 195 7.52 9.58 -3.12
N GLN A 196 8.67 9.36 -3.76
CA GLN A 196 9.44 8.11 -3.63
C GLN A 196 10.92 8.40 -3.59
N LEU A 197 11.56 7.93 -2.52
CA LEU A 197 13.00 8.08 -2.29
C LEU A 197 13.72 6.76 -2.47
N PRO A 198 14.92 6.75 -3.09
CA PRO A 198 15.89 5.66 -2.97
C PRO A 198 16.37 5.57 -1.52
N ILE A 199 15.95 4.53 -0.80
CA ILE A 199 16.27 4.39 0.64
C ILE A 199 17.73 4.06 0.90
N ALA A 200 18.44 3.52 -0.10
CA ALA A 200 19.87 3.25 -0.02
C ALA A 200 20.74 4.51 0.00
N PHE A 201 20.18 5.69 -0.33
CA PHE A 201 20.96 6.93 -0.36
C PHE A 201 21.09 7.54 1.05
N PRO A 202 22.34 7.83 1.53
CA PRO A 202 22.55 8.29 2.90
C PRO A 202 21.76 9.53 3.30
N GLN A 203 21.50 10.45 2.36
CA GLN A 203 20.71 11.67 2.62
C GLN A 203 19.22 11.40 2.86
N HIS A 204 18.73 10.19 2.59
CA HIS A 204 17.34 9.81 2.81
C HIS A 204 17.12 9.00 4.10
N LYS A 205 18.21 8.77 4.85
CA LYS A 205 18.17 7.92 6.05
C LYS A 205 17.13 8.37 7.06
N ASP A 206 17.09 9.67 7.38
CA ASP A 206 16.16 10.20 8.39
C ASP A 206 14.69 10.01 7.98
N TRP A 207 14.37 10.19 6.70
CA TRP A 207 13.04 9.89 6.17
C TRP A 207 12.71 8.41 6.27
N PHE A 208 13.65 7.54 5.94
CA PHE A 208 13.42 6.09 6.04
C PHE A 208 13.18 5.67 7.50
N GLU A 209 13.97 6.16 8.46
CA GLU A 209 13.78 5.91 9.89
C GLU A 209 12.41 6.42 10.38
N LEU A 210 11.95 7.58 9.90
CA LEU A 210 10.61 8.08 10.21
C LEU A 210 9.51 7.12 9.74
N PHE A 211 9.61 6.62 8.51
CA PHE A 211 8.62 5.66 7.98
C PHE A 211 8.66 4.33 8.73
N LEU A 212 9.84 3.83 9.09
CA LEU A 212 9.96 2.62 9.93
C LEU A 212 9.24 2.81 11.27
N GLY A 213 9.41 3.96 11.92
CA GLY A 213 8.70 4.29 13.16
C GLY A 213 7.18 4.35 12.98
N TRP A 214 6.68 4.91 11.88
CA TRP A 214 5.24 4.94 11.58
C TRP A 214 4.68 3.54 11.28
N TRP A 215 5.41 2.70 10.54
CA TRP A 215 4.96 1.32 10.29
C TRP A 215 4.95 0.51 11.60
N GLU A 216 5.96 0.65 12.46
CA GLU A 216 5.96 0.00 13.78
C GLU A 216 4.78 0.46 14.63
N GLU A 217 4.53 1.78 14.75
CA GLU A 217 3.38 2.34 15.46
C GLU A 217 2.06 1.79 14.88
N GLY A 218 1.91 1.82 13.57
CA GLY A 218 0.73 1.31 12.88
C GLY A 218 0.48 -0.17 13.13
N PHE A 219 1.52 -1.00 13.09
CA PHE A 219 1.41 -2.44 13.39
C PHE A 219 1.02 -2.67 14.83
N ARG A 220 1.60 -1.93 15.78
CA ARG A 220 1.26 -2.00 17.19
C ARG A 220 -0.21 -1.65 17.42
N LEU A 221 -0.68 -0.56 16.84
CA LEU A 221 -2.08 -0.13 16.90
C LEU A 221 -3.03 -1.15 16.25
N TRP A 222 -2.65 -1.73 15.12
CA TRP A 222 -3.44 -2.77 14.46
C TRP A 222 -3.56 -4.02 15.33
N ARG A 223 -2.45 -4.48 15.91
CA ARG A 223 -2.42 -5.68 16.75
C ARG A 223 -3.33 -5.58 17.97
N THR A 224 -3.52 -4.39 18.54
CA THR A 224 -4.40 -4.19 19.71
C THR A 224 -5.88 -4.37 19.40
N ARG A 225 -6.31 -4.17 18.13
CA ARG A 225 -7.73 -4.20 17.73
C ARG A 225 -8.11 -5.37 16.83
N ALA A 226 -7.13 -5.98 16.17
CA ALA A 226 -7.37 -7.08 15.25
C ALA A 226 -7.58 -8.40 16.00
N SER A 227 -8.39 -9.29 15.41
CA SER A 227 -8.60 -10.62 15.99
C SER A 227 -7.30 -11.44 16.04
N ALA A 228 -7.26 -12.44 16.94
CA ALA A 228 -6.07 -13.28 17.11
C ALA A 228 -5.67 -14.08 15.85
N ALA A 229 -6.56 -14.25 14.89
CA ALA A 229 -6.31 -14.97 13.63
C ALA A 229 -6.18 -14.03 12.42
N ALA A 230 -6.21 -12.71 12.64
CA ALA A 230 -6.16 -11.74 11.56
C ALA A 230 -4.79 -11.70 10.87
N THR A 231 -4.81 -11.31 9.61
CA THR A 231 -3.60 -11.08 8.79
C THR A 231 -3.53 -9.61 8.42
N LEU A 232 -2.36 -9.00 8.65
CA LEU A 232 -2.02 -7.67 8.21
C LEU A 232 -1.33 -7.76 6.86
N ASN A 233 -1.75 -6.93 5.91
CA ASN A 233 -1.13 -6.85 4.59
C ASN A 233 -0.17 -5.66 4.52
N PHE A 234 1.03 -5.91 4.01
CA PHE A 234 2.02 -4.89 3.71
C PHE A 234 2.45 -5.02 2.25
N LEU A 235 2.28 -3.96 1.45
CA LEU A 235 2.61 -3.94 0.04
C LEU A 235 3.89 -3.16 -0.21
N CYS A 236 4.94 -3.80 -0.75
CA CYS A 236 6.10 -3.10 -1.30
C CYS A 236 5.71 -2.51 -2.66
N GLU A 237 5.46 -1.20 -2.70
CA GLU A 237 5.00 -0.50 -3.88
C GLU A 237 5.96 0.64 -4.27
N LEU A 238 7.02 0.29 -5.00
CA LEU A 238 7.97 1.27 -5.53
C LEU A 238 7.77 1.42 -7.04
N GLY A 239 7.16 2.54 -7.42
CA GLY A 239 6.78 2.85 -8.80
C GLY A 239 7.98 2.99 -9.74
N PRO A 240 7.78 2.75 -11.06
CA PRO A 240 8.83 2.92 -12.06
C PRO A 240 9.28 4.37 -12.20
N LYS A 241 10.15 4.62 -13.17
CA LYS A 241 10.98 5.84 -13.31
C LYS A 241 10.28 7.19 -13.13
N GLU A 242 8.98 7.30 -13.37
CA GLU A 242 8.23 8.54 -13.13
C GLU A 242 8.07 8.85 -11.63
N TYR A 243 8.19 7.85 -10.78
CA TYR A 243 8.22 7.96 -9.33
C TYR A 243 9.64 7.99 -8.76
N ALA A 244 10.58 7.33 -9.45
CA ALA A 244 11.96 7.21 -9.02
C ALA A 244 12.78 8.47 -9.36
N ILE A 245 13.89 8.66 -8.65
CA ILE A 245 14.89 9.65 -9.03
C ILE A 245 15.71 9.09 -10.19
N THR A 246 15.79 9.85 -11.28
CA THR A 246 16.47 9.44 -12.50
C THR A 246 17.68 10.32 -12.81
N GLY A 247 18.66 9.73 -13.49
CA GLY A 247 19.79 10.44 -14.10
C GLY A 247 19.38 11.18 -15.38
N ALA A 248 20.34 11.88 -15.97
CA ALA A 248 20.15 12.60 -17.25
C ALA A 248 19.88 11.64 -18.43
N ASP A 249 20.21 10.38 -18.31
CA ASP A 249 19.91 9.32 -19.25
C ASP A 249 18.48 8.77 -19.14
N GLY A 250 17.72 9.22 -18.12
CA GLY A 250 16.36 8.78 -17.83
C GLY A 250 16.26 7.43 -17.14
N PHE A 251 17.38 6.87 -16.65
CA PHE A 251 17.39 5.67 -15.83
C PHE A 251 17.34 6.00 -14.34
N GLU A 252 16.77 5.06 -13.57
CA GLU A 252 16.70 5.16 -12.12
C GLU A 252 18.11 5.14 -11.51
N LEU A 253 18.37 6.01 -10.53
CA LEU A 253 19.66 6.08 -9.81
C LEU A 253 19.80 5.03 -8.72
N SER A 254 18.73 4.31 -8.38
CA SER A 254 18.73 3.18 -7.44
C SER A 254 18.07 1.96 -8.06
N ASP A 255 18.31 0.80 -7.48
CA ASP A 255 17.55 -0.41 -7.79
C ASP A 255 16.35 -0.52 -6.84
N ARG A 256 15.16 -0.11 -7.28
CA ARG A 256 13.92 -0.19 -6.47
C ARG A 256 13.54 -1.61 -6.06
N TRP A 257 14.04 -2.65 -6.73
CA TRP A 257 13.88 -4.02 -6.25
C TRP A 257 14.71 -4.28 -5.01
N GLN A 258 15.96 -3.81 -4.97
CA GLN A 258 16.80 -3.90 -3.77
C GLN A 258 16.22 -3.04 -2.65
N ASP A 259 15.70 -1.85 -2.96
CA ASP A 259 14.99 -1.01 -1.99
C ASP A 259 13.75 -1.75 -1.43
N ALA A 260 12.95 -2.42 -2.27
CA ALA A 260 11.80 -3.20 -1.84
C ALA A 260 12.19 -4.39 -0.94
N LEU A 261 13.28 -5.10 -1.29
CA LEU A 261 13.81 -6.19 -0.45
C LEU A 261 14.32 -5.69 0.90
N ALA A 262 14.96 -4.52 0.94
CA ALA A 262 15.40 -3.90 2.18
C ALA A 262 14.22 -3.48 3.05
N ILE A 263 13.18 -2.87 2.48
CA ILE A 263 11.93 -2.56 3.20
C ILE A 263 11.32 -3.85 3.76
N LYS A 264 11.17 -4.89 2.93
CA LYS A 264 10.62 -6.19 3.36
C LYS A 264 11.39 -6.76 4.57
N ALA A 265 12.72 -6.70 4.54
CA ALA A 265 13.54 -7.19 5.64
C ALA A 265 13.29 -6.40 6.93
N GLN A 266 13.25 -5.06 6.87
CA GLN A 266 12.97 -4.21 8.02
C GLN A 266 11.57 -4.45 8.60
N ILE A 267 10.56 -4.62 7.74
CA ILE A 267 9.18 -4.92 8.17
C ILE A 267 9.10 -6.27 8.88
N ALA A 268 9.83 -7.27 8.41
CA ALA A 268 9.89 -8.57 9.08
C ALA A 268 10.58 -8.47 10.47
N GLU A 269 11.63 -7.67 10.59
CA GLU A 269 12.30 -7.40 11.88
C GLU A 269 11.37 -6.68 12.85
N ILE A 270 10.66 -5.62 12.42
CA ILE A 270 9.67 -4.91 13.23
C ILE A 270 8.60 -5.88 13.73
N TRP A 271 8.04 -6.69 12.83
CA TRP A 271 6.99 -7.65 13.20
C TRP A 271 7.47 -8.67 14.22
N ALA A 272 8.65 -9.26 14.00
CA ALA A 272 9.25 -10.21 14.93
C ALA A 272 9.51 -9.59 16.33
N GLY A 273 9.93 -8.31 16.37
CA GLY A 273 10.07 -7.57 17.64
C GLY A 273 8.75 -7.46 18.40
N LEU A 274 7.66 -7.08 17.69
CA LEU A 274 6.32 -6.98 18.27
C LEU A 274 5.75 -8.34 18.73
N GLU A 275 6.11 -9.44 18.05
CA GLU A 275 5.74 -10.79 18.49
C GLU A 275 6.48 -11.20 19.76
N ALA A 276 7.76 -10.89 19.87
CA ALA A 276 8.57 -11.20 21.05
C ALA A 276 8.07 -10.43 22.30
N GLU A 277 7.73 -9.14 22.13
CA GLU A 277 7.14 -8.33 23.21
C GLU A 277 5.85 -8.98 23.75
N ALA A 278 4.95 -9.40 22.85
CA ALA A 278 3.66 -10.00 23.21
C ALA A 278 3.77 -11.40 23.86
N GLN A 279 4.92 -12.07 23.78
CA GLN A 279 5.17 -13.37 24.41
C GLN A 279 5.88 -13.24 25.77
N GLY A 280 6.45 -12.07 26.05
CA GLY A 280 7.19 -11.77 27.29
C GLY A 280 6.32 -11.17 28.40
N ASP A 281 5.12 -10.71 28.04
CA ASP A 281 4.07 -10.23 28.97
C ASP A 281 3.10 -11.40 29.33
#